data_961eba59ce94788dc469ea7df8314e2b
#
_entry.id   961eba59ce94788dc469ea7df8314e2b
#
_cell.length_a   1.000
_cell.length_b   1.000
_cell.length_c   1.000
_cell.angle_alpha   90.00
_cell.angle_beta   90.00
_cell.angle_gamma   90.00
#
_symmetry.space_group_name_H-M   'P 1'
#
loop_
_entity.id
_entity.type
_entity.pdbx_description
1 polymer ?
#
loop_
_entity_poly.entity_id
_entity_poly.type
_entity_poly.pdbx_seq_one_letter_code
_entity_poly.pdbx_strand_id
1 'polypeptide(L)'
;MHYPSLYTFAAPDHWRAAPLFTTSCEAFLASFKVWNSATAGGNICMSLPAGPMITMTVALEATYTLWAADGSERTVDAADFVTGNHENILGPGEILRRVNIPISALRKRHTHRRFTLTQLGRSTLFMIATQSADMTDLLLTVTAGTTKPVRFSFDSMPDAETLQQSIDAIPEAVWFDDPNGTPDHRRHLAKHYAEEIRIELSAGVRS
;
A
#
# COMPACT_ATOMS: atom_id res chain seq x y z
N MET A 1 -3.49 -10.46 13.07
CA MET A 1 -3.39 -11.63 12.17
C MET A 1 -1.93 -11.84 11.82
N HIS A 2 -1.41 -13.07 11.94
CA HIS A 2 -0.06 -13.43 11.53
C HIS A 2 0.06 -13.55 10.01
N TYR A 3 1.27 -13.35 9.48
CA TYR A 3 1.53 -13.44 8.03
C TYR A 3 1.13 -14.81 7.43
N PRO A 4 1.46 -15.97 8.03
CA PRO A 4 1.03 -17.26 7.47
C PRO A 4 -0.49 -17.37 7.34
N SER A 5 -1.25 -16.87 8.31
CA SER A 5 -2.71 -16.91 8.27
C SER A 5 -3.30 -15.98 7.21
N LEU A 6 -2.65 -14.85 6.94
CA LEU A 6 -3.06 -13.94 5.86
C LEU A 6 -2.68 -14.49 4.50
N TYR A 7 -1.50 -15.10 4.39
CA TYR A 7 -0.99 -15.73 3.16
C TYR A 7 -1.89 -16.87 2.66
N THR A 8 -2.38 -17.69 3.58
CA THR A 8 -3.24 -18.85 3.27
C THR A 8 -4.74 -18.55 3.37
N PHE A 9 -5.11 -17.27 3.50
CA PHE A 9 -6.51 -16.90 3.65
C PHE A 9 -7.31 -17.22 2.39
N ALA A 10 -8.30 -18.11 2.53
CA ALA A 10 -9.23 -18.44 1.46
C ALA A 10 -10.31 -17.37 1.33
N ALA A 11 -10.09 -16.45 0.42
CA ALA A 11 -11.06 -15.38 0.16
C ALA A 11 -12.20 -15.85 -0.74
N PRO A 12 -13.40 -15.26 -0.62
CA PRO A 12 -14.49 -15.48 -1.57
C PRO A 12 -14.09 -15.08 -3.00
N ASP A 13 -14.52 -15.82 -4.02
CA ASP A 13 -14.16 -15.61 -5.43
C ASP A 13 -14.47 -14.20 -5.94
N HIS A 14 -15.51 -13.57 -5.39
CA HIS A 14 -15.88 -12.21 -5.78
C HIS A 14 -15.02 -11.10 -5.17
N TRP A 15 -14.04 -11.43 -4.30
CA TRP A 15 -13.05 -10.50 -3.79
C TRP A 15 -11.84 -10.43 -4.72
N ARG A 16 -12.00 -9.70 -5.82
CA ARG A 16 -11.00 -9.62 -6.89
C ARG A 16 -9.65 -9.07 -6.42
N ALA A 17 -9.64 -8.23 -5.39
CA ALA A 17 -8.43 -7.67 -4.80
C ALA A 17 -7.81 -8.54 -3.70
N ALA A 18 -8.41 -9.67 -3.33
CA ALA A 18 -7.86 -10.57 -2.31
C ALA A 18 -6.45 -11.13 -2.61
N PRO A 19 -6.02 -11.34 -3.87
CA PRO A 19 -4.64 -11.74 -4.17
C PRO A 19 -3.59 -10.76 -3.63
N LEU A 20 -3.95 -9.49 -3.35
CA LEU A 20 -3.07 -8.53 -2.70
C LEU A 20 -2.63 -8.97 -1.29
N PHE A 21 -3.37 -9.85 -0.61
CA PHE A 21 -2.96 -10.41 0.68
C PHE A 21 -1.69 -11.25 0.52
N THR A 22 -1.69 -12.17 -0.44
CA THR A 22 -0.52 -13.01 -0.76
C THR A 22 0.64 -12.17 -1.29
N THR A 23 0.37 -11.30 -2.27
CA THR A 23 1.38 -10.37 -2.83
C THR A 23 2.08 -9.55 -1.74
N SER A 24 1.32 -9.02 -0.77
CA SER A 24 1.89 -8.21 0.30
C SER A 24 2.67 -9.04 1.32
N CYS A 25 2.24 -10.26 1.57
CA CYS A 25 3.03 -11.20 2.39
C CYS A 25 4.37 -11.54 1.73
N GLU A 26 4.39 -11.78 0.41
CA GLU A 26 5.61 -12.06 -0.37
C GLU A 26 6.54 -10.85 -0.48
N ALA A 27 5.98 -9.65 -0.48
CA ALA A 27 6.77 -8.42 -0.47
C ALA A 27 7.50 -8.16 0.86
N PHE A 28 7.16 -8.90 1.92
CA PHE A 28 7.78 -8.77 3.23
C PHE A 28 9.13 -9.50 3.27
N LEU A 29 10.21 -8.73 3.20
CA LEU A 29 11.56 -9.27 3.36
C LEU A 29 11.81 -9.65 4.82
N ALA A 30 11.82 -10.94 5.12
CA ALA A 30 12.07 -11.46 6.46
C ALA A 30 12.64 -12.88 6.43
N SER A 31 13.43 -13.22 7.46
CA SER A 31 13.81 -14.61 7.68
C SER A 31 12.58 -15.46 8.01
N PHE A 32 12.69 -16.77 7.81
CA PHE A 32 11.63 -17.73 8.13
C PHE A 32 11.07 -17.56 9.56
N LYS A 33 11.93 -17.33 10.55
CA LYS A 33 11.51 -17.12 11.94
C LYS A 33 10.68 -15.85 12.10
N VAL A 34 11.15 -14.74 11.52
CA VAL A 34 10.45 -13.46 11.57
C VAL A 34 9.12 -13.54 10.80
N TRP A 35 9.12 -14.16 9.62
CA TRP A 35 7.93 -14.32 8.81
C TRP A 35 6.81 -15.08 9.55
N ASN A 36 7.15 -16.15 10.27
CA ASN A 36 6.18 -16.93 11.05
C ASN A 36 5.65 -16.23 12.32
N SER A 37 6.39 -15.26 12.87
CA SER A 37 5.99 -14.51 14.07
C SER A 37 5.45 -13.12 13.78
N ALA A 38 5.74 -12.56 12.61
CA ALA A 38 5.29 -11.23 12.24
C ALA A 38 3.75 -11.15 12.09
N THR A 39 3.22 -9.98 12.39
CA THR A 39 1.79 -9.70 12.26
C THR A 39 1.55 -8.51 11.34
N ALA A 40 0.38 -8.48 10.69
CA ALA A 40 -0.02 -7.33 9.87
C ALA A 40 -0.04 -6.03 10.71
N GLY A 41 -0.62 -6.07 11.91
CA GLY A 41 -0.63 -4.91 12.80
C GLY A 41 0.76 -4.46 13.22
N GLY A 42 1.66 -5.41 13.53
CA GLY A 42 3.06 -5.08 13.85
C GLY A 42 3.80 -4.41 12.70
N ASN A 43 3.59 -4.87 11.45
CA ASN A 43 4.18 -4.23 10.26
C ASN A 43 3.65 -2.81 10.06
N ILE A 44 2.35 -2.59 10.25
CA ILE A 44 1.72 -1.27 10.16
C ILE A 44 2.28 -0.33 11.25
N CYS A 45 2.29 -0.76 12.51
CA CYS A 45 2.76 0.06 13.63
C CYS A 45 4.27 0.33 13.60
N MET A 46 5.07 -0.53 12.93
CA MET A 46 6.48 -0.27 12.71
C MET A 46 6.71 0.93 11.78
N SER A 47 5.74 1.27 10.95
CA SER A 47 5.71 2.46 10.09
C SER A 47 6.95 2.63 9.20
N LEU A 48 7.47 1.49 8.70
CA LEU A 48 8.57 1.50 7.73
C LEU A 48 8.04 1.88 6.35
N PRO A 49 8.75 2.73 5.57
CA PRO A 49 8.37 3.08 4.20
C PRO A 49 8.06 1.88 3.31
N ALA A 50 8.84 0.81 3.44
CA ALA A 50 8.68 -0.43 2.68
C ALA A 50 7.76 -1.47 3.36
N GLY A 51 6.93 -1.06 4.32
CA GLY A 51 5.99 -1.96 5.02
C GLY A 51 4.85 -2.41 4.08
N PRO A 52 4.83 -3.67 3.61
CA PRO A 52 3.86 -4.09 2.60
C PRO A 52 2.42 -4.14 3.10
N MET A 53 2.20 -4.32 4.41
CA MET A 53 0.85 -4.25 4.97
C MET A 53 0.31 -2.82 4.95
N ILE A 54 1.19 -1.81 5.06
CA ILE A 54 0.83 -0.40 4.91
C ILE A 54 0.33 -0.16 3.49
N THR A 55 1.11 -0.56 2.47
CA THR A 55 0.74 -0.40 1.06
C THR A 55 -0.62 -1.03 0.77
N MET A 56 -0.80 -2.29 1.18
CA MET A 56 -2.01 -3.05 0.93
C MET A 56 -3.24 -2.41 1.59
N THR A 57 -3.14 -2.05 2.86
CA THR A 57 -4.29 -1.50 3.59
C THR A 57 -4.70 -0.12 3.09
N VAL A 58 -3.73 0.72 2.68
CA VAL A 58 -4.01 2.02 2.05
C VAL A 58 -4.67 1.83 0.68
N ALA A 59 -4.15 0.91 -0.15
CA ALA A 59 -4.72 0.61 -1.47
C ALA A 59 -6.11 -0.02 -1.39
N LEU A 60 -6.42 -0.73 -0.30
CA LEU A 60 -7.72 -1.32 -0.03
C LEU A 60 -8.64 -0.41 0.81
N GLU A 61 -8.32 0.88 0.88
CA GLU A 61 -9.19 1.88 1.55
C GLU A 61 -9.55 1.50 2.98
N ALA A 62 -8.61 0.85 3.68
CA ALA A 62 -8.85 0.39 5.04
C ALA A 62 -8.93 1.54 6.03
N THR A 63 -9.64 1.28 7.12
CA THR A 63 -9.59 2.12 8.32
C THR A 63 -9.02 1.32 9.50
N TYR A 64 -8.40 2.02 10.43
CA TYR A 64 -7.85 1.45 11.64
C TYR A 64 -8.65 1.89 12.86
N THR A 65 -9.01 0.93 13.71
CA THR A 65 -9.55 1.20 15.04
C THR A 65 -8.41 1.20 16.04
N LEU A 66 -8.22 2.32 16.71
CA LEU A 66 -7.20 2.53 17.73
C LEU A 66 -7.87 2.54 19.11
N TRP A 67 -7.26 1.86 20.08
CA TRP A 67 -7.70 1.84 21.48
C TRP A 67 -6.72 2.63 22.34
N ALA A 68 -7.26 3.54 23.10
CA ALA A 68 -6.52 4.26 24.14
C ALA A 68 -6.52 3.48 25.47
N ALA A 69 -5.63 3.87 26.37
CA ALA A 69 -5.49 3.24 27.69
C ALA A 69 -6.73 3.41 28.60
N ASP A 70 -7.55 4.43 28.36
CA ASP A 70 -8.82 4.67 29.05
C ASP A 70 -10.00 3.83 28.51
N GLY A 71 -9.74 3.01 27.49
CA GLY A 71 -10.75 2.17 26.82
C GLY A 71 -11.54 2.89 25.72
N SER A 72 -11.25 4.16 25.42
CA SER A 72 -11.87 4.86 24.30
C SER A 72 -11.34 4.33 22.96
N GLU A 73 -12.16 4.44 21.92
CA GLU A 73 -11.82 4.04 20.56
C GLU A 73 -11.90 5.23 19.60
N ARG A 74 -10.98 5.29 18.66
CA ARG A 74 -11.08 6.19 17.49
C ARG A 74 -10.77 5.44 16.21
N THR A 75 -11.37 5.87 15.11
CA THR A 75 -11.13 5.31 13.77
C THR A 75 -10.40 6.34 12.92
N VAL A 76 -9.40 5.86 12.17
CA VAL A 76 -8.57 6.68 11.27
C VAL A 76 -8.44 6.00 9.92
N ASP A 77 -8.28 6.79 8.84
CA ASP A 77 -7.95 6.25 7.53
C ASP A 77 -6.52 5.63 7.56
N ALA A 78 -6.34 4.51 6.88
CA ALA A 78 -5.03 3.87 6.78
C ALA A 78 -3.96 4.78 6.15
N ALA A 79 -4.37 5.66 5.22
CA ALA A 79 -3.47 6.61 4.56
C ALA A 79 -2.93 7.69 5.51
N ASP A 80 -3.66 8.00 6.58
CA ASP A 80 -3.30 9.04 7.54
C ASP A 80 -2.54 8.49 8.76
N PHE A 81 -2.44 7.17 8.89
CA PHE A 81 -1.85 6.55 10.06
C PHE A 81 -0.32 6.70 10.12
N VAL A 82 0.39 6.44 9.02
CA VAL A 82 1.84 6.57 8.94
C VAL A 82 2.20 7.99 8.51
N THR A 83 2.94 8.69 9.34
CA THR A 83 3.32 10.10 9.13
C THR A 83 4.75 10.29 8.63
N GLY A 84 5.60 9.27 8.80
CA GLY A 84 6.99 9.27 8.41
C GLY A 84 7.67 7.91 8.63
N ASN A 85 8.98 7.88 8.41
CA ASN A 85 9.77 6.68 8.64
C ASN A 85 9.86 6.37 10.14
N HIS A 86 9.29 5.25 10.58
CA HIS A 86 9.08 4.88 11.98
C HIS A 86 8.18 5.85 12.78
N GLU A 87 7.34 6.60 12.08
CA GLU A 87 6.46 7.58 12.70
C GLU A 87 5.00 7.30 12.34
N ASN A 88 4.12 7.38 13.32
CA ASN A 88 2.68 7.22 13.16
C ASN A 88 1.91 8.03 14.22
N ILE A 89 0.59 8.03 14.07
CA ILE A 89 -0.31 8.85 14.92
C ILE A 89 -0.74 8.21 16.24
N LEU A 90 -0.15 7.06 16.64
CA LEU A 90 -0.44 6.46 17.93
C LEU A 90 0.01 7.37 19.06
N GLY A 91 -0.93 7.69 19.95
CA GLY A 91 -0.63 8.36 21.21
C GLY A 91 0.00 7.43 22.25
N PRO A 92 0.51 7.97 23.36
CA PRO A 92 1.03 7.17 24.45
C PRO A 92 -0.03 6.19 24.98
N GLY A 93 0.30 4.89 24.97
CA GLY A 93 -0.61 3.83 25.45
C GLY A 93 -1.72 3.44 24.47
N GLU A 94 -1.78 4.04 23.28
CA GLU A 94 -2.70 3.56 22.23
C GLU A 94 -2.16 2.31 21.52
N ILE A 95 -3.09 1.46 21.09
CA ILE A 95 -2.78 0.28 20.28
C ILE A 95 -3.64 0.24 19.01
N LEU A 96 -3.06 -0.27 17.92
CA LEU A 96 -3.82 -0.65 16.73
C LEU A 96 -4.61 -1.94 17.03
N ARG A 97 -5.90 -1.80 17.28
CA ARG A 97 -6.78 -2.91 17.67
C ARG A 97 -7.32 -3.68 16.48
N ARG A 98 -7.69 -2.98 15.41
CA ARG A 98 -8.37 -3.58 14.25
C ARG A 98 -8.01 -2.87 12.95
N VAL A 99 -7.91 -3.65 11.89
CA VAL A 99 -7.86 -3.17 10.49
C VAL A 99 -9.19 -3.56 9.85
N ASN A 100 -9.93 -2.59 9.34
CA ASN A 100 -11.21 -2.79 8.68
C ASN A 100 -11.02 -2.50 7.19
N ILE A 101 -11.20 -3.51 6.35
CA ILE A 101 -11.14 -3.37 4.88
C ILE A 101 -12.57 -3.42 4.35
N PRO A 102 -13.07 -2.40 3.63
CA PRO A 102 -14.41 -2.41 3.10
C PRO A 102 -14.54 -3.45 1.98
N ILE A 103 -15.68 -4.14 1.95
CA ILE A 103 -15.96 -5.15 0.93
C ILE A 103 -15.97 -4.53 -0.48
N SER A 104 -16.36 -3.28 -0.61
CA SER A 104 -16.30 -2.53 -1.88
C SER A 104 -14.88 -2.51 -2.45
N ALA A 105 -13.87 -2.23 -1.64
CA ALA A 105 -12.47 -2.24 -2.05
C ALA A 105 -11.97 -3.65 -2.43
N LEU A 106 -12.40 -4.68 -1.70
CA LEU A 106 -12.05 -6.07 -2.01
C LEU A 106 -12.64 -6.57 -3.34
N ARG A 107 -13.72 -5.97 -3.83
CA ARG A 107 -14.33 -6.28 -5.13
C ARG A 107 -13.69 -5.58 -6.31
N LYS A 108 -12.86 -4.56 -6.07
CA LYS A 108 -12.17 -3.80 -7.12
C LYS A 108 -11.18 -4.69 -7.89
N ARG A 109 -10.97 -4.36 -9.16
CA ARG A 109 -9.81 -4.85 -9.92
C ARG A 109 -8.55 -4.26 -9.30
N HIS A 110 -7.43 -4.94 -9.47
CA HIS A 110 -6.15 -4.45 -8.96
C HIS A 110 -5.01 -4.82 -9.89
N THR A 111 -3.95 -4.05 -9.80
CA THR A 111 -2.62 -4.41 -10.30
C THR A 111 -1.57 -3.81 -9.38
N HIS A 112 -0.34 -4.29 -9.48
CA HIS A 112 0.75 -3.78 -8.66
C HIS A 112 2.08 -3.78 -9.41
N ARG A 113 3.00 -2.94 -8.95
CA ARG A 113 4.40 -2.93 -9.39
C ARG A 113 5.30 -2.84 -8.16
N ARG A 114 6.34 -3.65 -8.14
CA ARG A 114 7.33 -3.65 -7.08
C ARG A 114 8.73 -3.70 -7.69
N PHE A 115 9.61 -2.82 -7.26
CA PHE A 115 11.01 -2.84 -7.62
C PHE A 115 11.90 -3.10 -6.40
N THR A 116 12.94 -3.92 -6.59
CA THR A 116 13.97 -4.22 -5.61
C THR A 116 15.31 -4.25 -6.31
N LEU A 117 16.38 -3.78 -5.65
CA LEU A 117 17.74 -3.81 -6.22
C LEU A 117 18.31 -5.22 -6.34
N THR A 118 17.82 -6.14 -5.52
CA THR A 118 18.22 -7.56 -5.52
C THR A 118 17.00 -8.44 -5.43
N GLN A 119 17.09 -9.69 -5.88
CA GLN A 119 15.96 -10.63 -5.92
C GLN A 119 15.23 -10.77 -4.56
N LEU A 120 15.98 -10.79 -3.47
CA LEU A 120 15.44 -10.82 -2.10
C LEU A 120 15.63 -9.47 -1.39
N GLY A 121 15.60 -8.38 -2.14
CA GLY A 121 15.82 -7.03 -1.62
C GLY A 121 14.59 -6.41 -0.97
N ARG A 122 14.86 -5.44 -0.11
CA ARG A 122 13.85 -4.51 0.37
C ARG A 122 13.28 -3.72 -0.82
N SER A 123 11.99 -3.45 -0.80
CA SER A 123 11.36 -2.68 -1.87
C SER A 123 11.95 -1.27 -1.96
N THR A 124 12.43 -0.91 -3.14
CA THR A 124 12.80 0.46 -3.52
C THR A 124 11.53 1.28 -3.79
N LEU A 125 10.57 0.63 -4.46
CA LEU A 125 9.26 1.18 -4.74
C LEU A 125 8.23 0.03 -4.69
N PHE A 126 7.05 0.33 -4.13
CA PHE A 126 5.90 -0.57 -4.19
C PHE A 126 4.64 0.26 -4.46
N MET A 127 3.98 -0.07 -5.55
CA MET A 127 2.75 0.60 -5.99
C MET A 127 1.64 -0.42 -6.16
N ILE A 128 0.46 -0.06 -5.67
CA ILE A 128 -0.77 -0.82 -5.89
C ILE A 128 -1.81 0.13 -6.45
N ALA A 129 -2.49 -0.31 -7.49
CA ALA A 129 -3.66 0.39 -8.01
C ALA A 129 -4.90 -0.48 -7.88
N THR A 130 -6.02 0.15 -7.53
CA THR A 130 -7.33 -0.46 -7.52
C THR A 130 -8.30 0.35 -8.37
N GLN A 131 -9.25 -0.35 -9.01
CA GLN A 131 -10.24 0.24 -9.91
C GLN A 131 -11.57 -0.49 -9.75
N SER A 132 -12.68 0.25 -9.66
CA SER A 132 -14.01 -0.33 -9.63
C SER A 132 -14.32 -1.11 -10.92
N ALA A 133 -15.26 -2.04 -10.83
CA ALA A 133 -15.58 -2.93 -11.94
C ALA A 133 -16.17 -2.18 -13.15
N ASP A 134 -16.85 -1.06 -12.91
CA ASP A 134 -17.39 -0.15 -13.90
C ASP A 134 -16.37 0.85 -14.45
N MET A 135 -15.12 0.77 -13.96
CA MET A 135 -13.98 1.61 -14.36
C MET A 135 -14.21 3.12 -14.17
N THR A 136 -15.07 3.50 -13.25
CA THR A 136 -15.41 4.88 -12.95
C THR A 136 -14.42 5.57 -12.02
N ASP A 137 -13.42 4.84 -11.48
CA ASP A 137 -12.39 5.39 -10.60
C ASP A 137 -11.02 4.77 -10.87
N LEU A 138 -9.98 5.39 -10.34
CA LEU A 138 -8.66 4.81 -10.13
C LEU A 138 -8.12 5.29 -8.80
N LEU A 139 -7.72 4.36 -7.93
CA LEU A 139 -6.94 4.65 -6.74
C LEU A 139 -5.52 4.13 -6.94
N LEU A 140 -4.52 5.00 -6.86
CA LEU A 140 -3.10 4.65 -6.95
C LEU A 140 -2.41 4.93 -5.63
N THR A 141 -1.78 3.92 -5.06
CA THR A 141 -1.01 4.01 -3.81
C THR A 141 0.47 3.82 -4.11
N VAL A 142 1.31 4.73 -3.61
CA VAL A 142 2.77 4.72 -3.74
C VAL A 142 3.39 4.63 -2.36
N THR A 143 4.25 3.63 -2.15
CA THR A 143 5.00 3.42 -0.90
C THR A 143 6.42 2.91 -1.18
N ALA A 144 7.17 2.63 -0.15
CA ALA A 144 8.58 2.23 -0.17
C ALA A 144 9.52 3.31 -0.72
N GLY A 145 9.12 3.98 -1.80
CA GLY A 145 9.82 5.12 -2.37
C GLY A 145 9.54 6.44 -1.64
N THR A 146 8.57 6.47 -0.77
CA THR A 146 8.13 7.64 -0.01
C THR A 146 8.21 7.37 1.49
N THR A 147 8.44 8.38 2.30
CA THR A 147 8.56 8.27 3.78
C THR A 147 7.24 7.89 4.45
N LYS A 148 6.14 8.18 3.79
CA LYS A 148 4.77 7.82 4.17
C LYS A 148 3.98 7.42 2.93
N PRO A 149 2.85 6.71 3.06
CA PRO A 149 2.01 6.39 1.91
C PRO A 149 1.55 7.66 1.19
N VAL A 150 1.58 7.62 -0.14
CA VAL A 150 0.96 8.64 -0.99
C VAL A 150 -0.14 7.99 -1.78
N ARG A 151 -1.34 8.57 -1.75
CA ARG A 151 -2.54 8.06 -2.40
C ARG A 151 -3.10 9.09 -3.36
N PHE A 152 -3.32 8.69 -4.60
CA PHE A 152 -3.99 9.48 -5.63
C PHE A 152 -5.34 8.84 -5.95
N SER A 153 -6.38 9.65 -5.94
CA SER A 153 -7.74 9.23 -6.32
C SER A 153 -8.17 9.99 -7.56
N PHE A 154 -8.64 9.26 -8.56
CA PHE A 154 -9.13 9.82 -9.81
C PHE A 154 -10.55 9.30 -10.05
N ASP A 155 -11.46 10.19 -10.45
CA ASP A 155 -12.86 9.85 -10.76
C ASP A 155 -13.02 9.15 -12.13
N SER A 156 -11.91 8.99 -12.86
CA SER A 156 -11.81 8.22 -14.09
C SER A 156 -10.35 7.84 -14.34
N MET A 157 -10.10 6.97 -15.33
CA MET A 157 -8.72 6.66 -15.74
C MET A 157 -8.03 7.94 -16.23
N PRO A 158 -6.98 8.43 -15.55
CA PRO A 158 -6.24 9.61 -15.97
C PRO A 158 -5.47 9.31 -17.26
N ASP A 159 -5.15 10.36 -18.03
CA ASP A 159 -4.16 10.25 -19.09
C ASP A 159 -2.72 10.18 -18.51
N ALA A 160 -1.75 9.90 -19.39
CA ALA A 160 -0.37 9.74 -18.99
C ALA A 160 0.22 11.02 -18.39
N GLU A 161 -0.15 12.18 -18.93
CA GLU A 161 0.34 13.48 -18.49
C GLU A 161 -0.17 13.81 -17.07
N THR A 162 -1.47 13.67 -16.84
CA THR A 162 -2.10 13.87 -15.53
C THR A 162 -1.47 12.98 -14.47
N LEU A 163 -1.19 11.71 -14.81
CA LEU A 163 -0.59 10.75 -13.89
C LEU A 163 0.86 11.15 -13.54
N GLN A 164 1.64 11.58 -14.54
CA GLN A 164 3.01 12.05 -14.30
C GLN A 164 3.05 13.34 -13.47
N GLN A 165 2.17 14.30 -13.78
CA GLN A 165 2.04 15.53 -13.01
C GLN A 165 1.66 15.25 -11.54
N SER A 166 0.78 14.28 -11.30
CA SER A 166 0.43 13.86 -9.93
C SER A 166 1.64 13.33 -9.15
N ILE A 167 2.48 12.53 -9.80
CA ILE A 167 3.72 12.03 -9.17
C ILE A 167 4.74 13.15 -8.97
N ASP A 168 4.87 14.07 -9.91
CA ASP A 168 5.76 15.25 -9.77
C ASP A 168 5.32 16.20 -8.65
N ALA A 169 4.02 16.21 -8.35
CA ALA A 169 3.47 17.01 -7.26
C ALA A 169 3.80 16.44 -5.85
N ILE A 170 4.36 15.22 -5.76
CA ILE A 170 4.85 14.69 -4.47
C ILE A 170 6.00 15.58 -3.99
N PRO A 171 5.89 16.20 -2.79
CA PRO A 171 6.94 17.05 -2.26
C PRO A 171 8.28 16.33 -2.15
N GLU A 172 9.39 17.03 -2.44
CA GLU A 172 10.74 16.46 -2.36
C GLU A 172 11.02 15.77 -1.02
N ALA A 173 10.62 16.40 0.08
CA ALA A 173 10.82 15.88 1.44
C ALA A 173 10.05 14.57 1.73
N VAL A 174 9.11 14.19 0.88
CA VAL A 174 8.35 12.94 1.02
C VAL A 174 9.07 11.78 0.34
N TRP A 175 9.93 12.04 -0.64
CA TRP A 175 10.74 10.99 -1.26
C TRP A 175 11.79 10.46 -0.28
N PHE A 176 11.87 9.14 -0.19
CA PHE A 176 12.75 8.49 0.77
C PHE A 176 14.14 8.29 0.17
N ASP A 177 15.17 8.73 0.89
CA ASP A 177 16.57 8.53 0.52
C ASP A 177 17.21 7.49 1.45
N ASP A 178 17.60 6.34 0.88
CA ASP A 178 18.30 5.29 1.60
C ASP A 178 19.16 4.44 0.62
N PRO A 179 19.95 3.47 1.10
CA PRO A 179 20.77 2.61 0.25
C PRO A 179 20.00 1.82 -0.82
N ASN A 180 18.68 1.74 -0.74
CA ASN A 180 17.83 1.04 -1.72
C ASN A 180 17.36 1.96 -2.86
N GLY A 181 17.67 3.24 -2.83
CA GLY A 181 17.38 4.16 -3.92
C GLY A 181 17.33 5.62 -3.51
N THR A 182 17.79 6.49 -4.41
CA THR A 182 17.70 7.95 -4.27
C THR A 182 16.30 8.45 -4.63
N PRO A 183 15.91 9.66 -4.17
CA PRO A 183 14.66 10.31 -4.55
C PRO A 183 14.40 10.35 -6.06
N ASP A 184 15.40 10.75 -6.86
CA ASP A 184 15.27 10.83 -8.31
C ASP A 184 15.01 9.48 -8.96
N HIS A 185 15.74 8.44 -8.52
CA HIS A 185 15.53 7.08 -9.00
C HIS A 185 14.11 6.58 -8.68
N ARG A 186 13.63 6.81 -7.45
CA ARG A 186 12.29 6.41 -7.01
C ARG A 186 11.19 7.16 -7.74
N ARG A 187 11.37 8.46 -7.99
CA ARG A 187 10.45 9.27 -8.79
C ARG A 187 10.38 8.76 -10.24
N HIS A 188 11.54 8.47 -10.84
CA HIS A 188 11.58 7.90 -12.20
C HIS A 188 10.84 6.56 -12.26
N LEU A 189 11.10 5.64 -11.33
CA LEU A 189 10.40 4.35 -11.25
C LEU A 189 8.89 4.54 -11.04
N ALA A 190 8.48 5.48 -10.19
CA ALA A 190 7.07 5.74 -9.93
C ALA A 190 6.33 6.18 -11.19
N LYS A 191 6.94 7.09 -11.98
CA LYS A 191 6.39 7.52 -13.27
C LYS A 191 6.27 6.36 -14.26
N HIS A 192 7.32 5.58 -14.39
CA HIS A 192 7.36 4.43 -15.30
C HIS A 192 6.28 3.39 -14.93
N TYR A 193 6.20 3.01 -13.66
CA TYR A 193 5.22 2.02 -13.20
C TYR A 193 3.79 2.54 -13.18
N ALA A 194 3.57 3.82 -12.93
CA ALA A 194 2.26 4.40 -13.04
C ALA A 194 1.70 4.29 -14.46
N GLU A 195 2.53 4.52 -15.49
CA GLU A 195 2.13 4.36 -16.89
C GLU A 195 1.86 2.90 -17.26
N GLU A 196 2.70 1.94 -16.80
CA GLU A 196 2.44 0.53 -17.01
C GLU A 196 1.10 0.09 -16.35
N ILE A 197 0.83 0.54 -15.13
CA ILE A 197 -0.42 0.31 -14.41
C ILE A 197 -1.61 0.87 -15.19
N ARG A 198 -1.49 2.10 -15.69
CA ARG A 198 -2.51 2.76 -16.49
C ARG A 198 -2.84 1.97 -17.76
N ILE A 199 -1.81 1.54 -18.50
CA ILE A 199 -1.97 0.75 -19.72
C ILE A 199 -2.66 -0.59 -19.40
N GLU A 200 -2.22 -1.30 -18.38
CA GLU A 200 -2.78 -2.60 -17.99
C GLU A 200 -4.25 -2.50 -17.60
N LEU A 201 -4.62 -1.54 -16.73
CA LEU A 201 -5.99 -1.37 -16.30
C LEU A 201 -6.90 -0.85 -17.43
N SER A 202 -6.36 -0.05 -18.35
CA SER A 202 -7.09 0.39 -19.56
C SER A 202 -7.31 -0.73 -20.57
N ALA A 203 -6.37 -1.67 -20.72
CA ALA A 203 -6.47 -2.77 -21.68
C ALA A 203 -7.56 -3.79 -21.30
N GLY A 204 -7.91 -3.93 -20.03
CA GLY A 204 -9.02 -4.78 -19.57
C GLY A 204 -10.41 -4.34 -20.03
N VAL A 205 -10.52 -3.26 -20.78
CA VAL A 205 -11.76 -2.74 -21.42
C VAL A 205 -12.11 -3.52 -22.70
N ARG A 206 -11.18 -4.32 -23.23
CA ARG A 206 -11.32 -4.93 -24.58
C ARG A 206 -11.71 -6.41 -24.59
N SER A 207 -12.24 -6.96 -23.47
CA SER A 207 -12.69 -8.35 -23.45
C SER A 207 -14.14 -8.50 -23.03
#